data_f0634c6a5e08226f2fa4805e9f1fc520
#
_entry.id   f0634c6a5e08226f2fa4805e9f1fc520
#
_cell.length_a   1.000
_cell.length_b   1.000
_cell.length_c   1.000
_cell.angle_alpha   90.00
_cell.angle_beta   90.00
_cell.angle_gamma   90.00
#
_symmetry.space_group_name_H-M   'P 1'
#
loop_
_entity.id
_entity.type
_entity.pdbx_description
1 polymer ?
#
loop_
_entity_poly.entity_id
_entity_poly.type
_entity_poly.pdbx_seq_one_letter_code
_entity_poly.pdbx_strand_id
1 'polypeptide(L)'
;MFLKLQIISAHAHELWLDSKQFQPPEGEKVEIELRNGQNFKGINLSYFNNRTKQFFWMQNGARQDVRSRLGDVPAMSVAIDDEGLIVVVYESTPSILTYNSWEKFANFINHKDFPDAKNSHTNRGLPLKGFKEQYHRYSKTLVARGHGKGSDRNFGLETEFVAQTNPYVDDLEAGFRAQLWYGKKPRKNAQVEIFERDPEGAVVTFYLRTDLHGRV
;
A
#
# COMPACT_ATOMS: atom_id res chain seq x y z
N MET A 1 34.38 -7.89 23.42
CA MET A 1 32.89 -7.93 23.51
C MET A 1 32.39 -6.68 22.78
N PHE A 2 32.10 -6.81 21.48
CA PHE A 2 31.61 -5.66 20.67
C PHE A 2 30.11 -5.58 20.82
N LEU A 3 29.66 -4.54 21.51
CA LEU A 3 28.24 -4.18 21.58
C LEU A 3 27.80 -3.69 20.19
N LYS A 4 27.10 -4.54 19.42
CA LYS A 4 26.41 -4.07 18.20
C LYS A 4 25.27 -3.15 18.64
N LEU A 5 25.49 -1.85 18.52
CA LEU A 5 24.45 -0.86 18.63
C LEU A 5 23.50 -1.09 17.45
N GLN A 6 22.38 -1.76 17.70
CA GLN A 6 21.30 -1.83 16.73
C GLN A 6 20.69 -0.42 16.66
N ILE A 7 21.05 0.31 15.63
CA ILE A 7 20.32 1.53 15.26
C ILE A 7 18.92 1.05 14.87
N ILE A 8 17.96 1.18 15.78
CA ILE A 8 16.54 1.01 15.47
C ILE A 8 16.18 2.21 14.60
N SER A 9 16.35 2.03 13.31
CA SER A 9 15.85 2.97 12.31
C SER A 9 14.34 3.09 12.53
N ALA A 10 13.88 4.30 12.85
CA ALA A 10 12.44 4.57 12.94
C ALA A 10 11.88 4.67 11.52
N HIS A 11 11.71 3.52 10.88
CA HIS A 11 11.04 3.43 9.60
C HIS A 11 9.53 3.51 9.84
N ALA A 12 8.85 4.32 9.05
CA ALA A 12 7.40 4.25 9.01
C ALA A 12 7.02 2.91 8.41
N HIS A 13 6.28 2.10 9.15
CA HIS A 13 5.78 0.82 8.66
C HIS A 13 4.89 1.03 7.45
N GLU A 14 5.08 0.21 6.42
CA GLU A 14 4.17 0.10 5.29
C GLU A 14 2.90 -0.64 5.73
N LEU A 15 1.79 -0.34 5.05
CA LEU A 15 0.56 -1.15 5.09
C LEU A 15 0.30 -1.65 3.68
N TRP A 16 0.08 -2.96 3.56
CA TRP A 16 -0.27 -3.57 2.28
C TRP A 16 -1.39 -4.59 2.44
N LEU A 17 -2.05 -4.87 1.34
CA LEU A 17 -2.99 -5.98 1.20
C LEU A 17 -2.22 -7.19 0.70
N ASP A 18 -2.18 -8.24 1.49
CA ASP A 18 -1.50 -9.49 1.15
C ASP A 18 -2.50 -10.62 0.95
N SER A 19 -2.11 -11.62 0.20
CA SER A 19 -2.86 -12.86 0.05
C SER A 19 -1.89 -14.03 0.05
N LYS A 20 -2.31 -15.14 0.63
CA LYS A 20 -1.56 -16.39 0.51
C LYS A 20 -1.58 -16.93 -0.91
N GLN A 21 -2.66 -16.62 -1.64
CA GLN A 21 -2.88 -17.03 -3.01
C GLN A 21 -3.50 -15.87 -3.79
N PHE A 22 -2.70 -15.22 -4.64
CA PHE A 22 -3.17 -14.16 -5.53
C PHE A 22 -3.94 -14.67 -6.74
N GLN A 23 -3.98 -15.98 -6.93
CA GLN A 23 -4.79 -16.69 -7.92
C GLN A 23 -5.37 -17.96 -7.29
N PRO A 24 -6.34 -17.83 -6.36
CA PRO A 24 -6.92 -18.98 -5.67
C PRO A 24 -7.68 -19.85 -6.67
N PRO A 25 -7.63 -21.20 -6.52
CA PRO A 25 -8.39 -22.15 -7.32
C PRO A 25 -9.90 -21.91 -7.27
N GLU A 26 -10.62 -22.44 -8.27
CA GLU A 26 -12.07 -22.44 -8.27
C GLU A 26 -12.65 -23.09 -6.99
N GLY A 27 -13.70 -22.50 -6.44
CA GLY A 27 -14.31 -22.92 -5.18
C GLY A 27 -13.61 -22.46 -3.91
N GLU A 28 -12.36 -21.98 -3.98
CA GLU A 28 -11.69 -21.39 -2.83
C GLU A 28 -12.06 -19.91 -2.67
N LYS A 29 -12.03 -19.43 -1.44
CA LYS A 29 -12.28 -18.01 -1.16
C LYS A 29 -11.10 -17.15 -1.56
N VAL A 30 -11.40 -15.92 -1.96
CA VAL A 30 -10.41 -14.84 -2.02
C VAL A 30 -10.21 -14.32 -0.61
N GLU A 31 -9.00 -14.46 -0.10
CA GLU A 31 -8.63 -14.04 1.24
C GLU A 31 -7.57 -12.93 1.18
N ILE A 32 -7.85 -11.81 1.88
CA ILE A 32 -6.94 -10.66 1.94
C ILE A 32 -6.64 -10.32 3.38
N GLU A 33 -5.35 -10.27 3.67
CA GLU A 33 -4.79 -9.85 4.94
C GLU A 33 -4.41 -8.35 4.90
N LEU A 34 -4.70 -7.62 5.96
CA LEU A 34 -4.12 -6.30 6.21
C LEU A 34 -2.78 -6.50 6.91
N ARG A 35 -1.69 -6.23 6.19
CA ARG A 35 -0.34 -6.39 6.72
C ARG A 35 0.27 -5.05 7.09
N ASN A 36 0.97 -5.00 8.22
CA ASN A 36 1.72 -3.82 8.64
C ASN A 36 3.13 -4.21 9.06
N GLY A 37 4.13 -3.60 8.45
CA GLY A 37 5.52 -3.94 8.71
C GLY A 37 6.48 -3.29 7.74
N GLN A 38 7.56 -3.98 7.42
CA GLN A 38 8.61 -3.54 6.51
C GLN A 38 9.16 -4.68 5.67
N ASN A 39 9.51 -4.41 4.42
CA ASN A 39 10.13 -5.41 3.53
C ASN A 39 9.33 -6.71 3.48
N PHE A 40 8.00 -6.63 3.33
CA PHE A 40 7.05 -7.75 3.43
C PHE A 40 7.12 -8.56 4.74
N LYS A 41 7.87 -8.11 5.74
CA LYS A 41 7.89 -8.68 7.09
C LYS A 41 7.02 -7.83 8.01
N GLY A 42 5.97 -8.42 8.58
CA GLY A 42 5.05 -7.68 9.43
C GLY A 42 3.99 -8.57 10.06
N ILE A 43 3.10 -7.93 10.79
CA ILE A 43 1.98 -8.57 11.47
C ILE A 43 0.71 -8.44 10.65
N ASN A 44 -0.20 -9.40 10.82
CA ASN A 44 -1.56 -9.29 10.33
C ASN A 44 -2.35 -8.39 11.28
N LEU A 45 -2.99 -7.37 10.72
CA LEU A 45 -3.93 -6.55 11.46
C LEU A 45 -5.32 -7.15 11.37
N SER A 46 -6.00 -7.17 12.49
CA SER A 46 -7.42 -7.49 12.51
C SER A 46 -8.25 -6.39 11.87
N TYR A 47 -9.38 -6.76 11.27
CA TYR A 47 -10.32 -5.78 10.75
C TYR A 47 -11.03 -5.01 11.88
N PHE A 48 -11.09 -3.68 11.75
CA PHE A 48 -11.80 -2.77 12.66
C PHE A 48 -12.55 -1.71 11.87
N ASN A 49 -13.88 -1.61 12.06
CA ASN A 49 -14.73 -0.64 11.38
C ASN A 49 -14.27 0.81 11.62
N ASN A 50 -13.89 1.13 12.86
CA ASN A 50 -13.45 2.47 13.24
C ASN A 50 -12.06 2.86 12.68
N ARG A 51 -11.32 1.90 12.13
CA ARG A 51 -10.03 2.11 11.46
C ARG A 51 -10.13 2.02 9.94
N THR A 52 -11.30 1.70 9.42
CA THR A 52 -11.57 1.49 7.99
C THR A 52 -12.52 2.57 7.50
N LYS A 53 -12.07 3.39 6.54
CA LYS A 53 -12.93 4.37 5.86
C LYS A 53 -13.69 3.70 4.72
N GLN A 54 -12.98 2.88 3.92
CA GLN A 54 -13.59 2.01 2.92
C GLN A 54 -12.74 0.76 2.72
N PHE A 55 -13.42 -0.35 2.44
CA PHE A 55 -12.81 -1.62 2.07
C PHE A 55 -13.77 -2.32 1.12
N PHE A 56 -13.35 -2.48 -0.12
CA PHE A 56 -14.19 -3.04 -1.16
C PHE A 56 -13.36 -3.77 -2.22
N TRP A 57 -14.02 -4.53 -3.05
CA TRP A 57 -13.43 -5.12 -4.25
C TRP A 57 -14.27 -4.80 -5.49
N MET A 58 -13.60 -4.82 -6.64
CA MET A 58 -14.17 -4.59 -7.95
C MET A 58 -13.86 -5.76 -8.85
N GLN A 59 -14.86 -6.23 -9.57
CA GLN A 59 -14.70 -7.20 -10.64
C GLN A 59 -15.76 -6.96 -11.71
N ASN A 60 -15.42 -7.12 -12.98
CA ASN A 60 -16.36 -6.96 -14.10
C ASN A 60 -17.20 -5.67 -14.05
N GLY A 61 -16.60 -4.58 -13.56
CA GLY A 61 -17.27 -3.29 -13.41
C GLY A 61 -18.16 -3.14 -12.17
N ALA A 62 -18.42 -4.22 -11.43
CA ALA A 62 -19.25 -4.20 -10.23
C ALA A 62 -18.41 -4.00 -8.95
N ARG A 63 -18.83 -3.06 -8.09
CA ARG A 63 -18.26 -2.84 -6.75
C ARG A 63 -19.04 -3.62 -5.71
N GLN A 64 -18.29 -4.26 -4.82
CA GLN A 64 -18.83 -4.95 -3.64
C GLN A 64 -18.07 -4.50 -2.40
N ASP A 65 -18.78 -4.02 -1.39
CA ASP A 65 -18.16 -3.67 -0.12
C ASP A 65 -17.83 -4.93 0.70
N VAL A 66 -16.63 -4.95 1.27
CA VAL A 66 -16.19 -6.05 2.13
C VAL A 66 -16.99 -6.01 3.44
N ARG A 67 -17.64 -7.12 3.76
CA ARG A 67 -18.43 -7.29 4.98
C ARG A 67 -17.67 -8.21 5.94
N SER A 68 -16.79 -7.59 6.75
CA SER A 68 -16.04 -8.30 7.77
C SER A 68 -16.54 -7.97 9.16
N ARG A 69 -16.36 -8.89 10.08
CA ARG A 69 -16.69 -8.71 11.49
C ARG A 69 -15.48 -8.09 12.21
N LEU A 70 -15.77 -7.39 13.29
CA LEU A 70 -14.75 -6.87 14.17
C LEU A 70 -13.79 -7.99 14.61
N GLY A 71 -12.50 -7.80 14.39
CA GLY A 71 -11.46 -8.76 14.77
C GLY A 71 -11.11 -9.80 13.71
N ASP A 72 -11.80 -9.86 12.57
CA ASP A 72 -11.53 -10.86 11.53
C ASP A 72 -10.09 -10.79 11.02
N VAL A 73 -9.47 -11.96 10.87
CA VAL A 73 -8.17 -12.23 10.24
C VAL A 73 -8.34 -13.54 9.47
N PRO A 74 -8.25 -13.54 8.13
CA PRO A 74 -7.98 -12.42 7.23
C PRO A 74 -9.07 -11.34 7.27
N ALA A 75 -8.71 -10.11 6.90
CA ALA A 75 -9.63 -8.98 6.92
C ALA A 75 -10.71 -9.04 5.84
N MET A 76 -10.50 -9.83 4.78
CA MET A 76 -11.50 -10.19 3.78
C MET A 76 -11.41 -11.69 3.52
N SER A 77 -12.56 -12.37 3.47
CA SER A 77 -12.69 -13.78 3.07
C SER A 77 -14.03 -13.96 2.37
N VAL A 78 -14.01 -13.94 1.02
CA VAL A 78 -15.22 -13.89 0.18
C VAL A 78 -15.15 -14.96 -0.89
N ALA A 79 -16.25 -15.68 -1.08
CA ALA A 79 -16.43 -16.55 -2.25
C ALA A 79 -16.72 -15.66 -3.47
N ILE A 80 -15.92 -15.81 -4.51
CA ILE A 80 -16.05 -15.10 -5.78
C ILE A 80 -15.92 -16.15 -6.87
N ASP A 81 -17.02 -16.45 -7.53
CA ASP A 81 -17.09 -17.52 -8.52
C ASP A 81 -16.81 -17.01 -9.94
N ASP A 82 -17.13 -15.74 -10.22
CA ASP A 82 -16.89 -15.13 -11.52
C ASP A 82 -15.39 -15.05 -11.83
N GLU A 83 -15.02 -15.40 -13.06
CA GLU A 83 -13.65 -15.25 -13.53
C GLU A 83 -13.29 -13.81 -13.88
N GLY A 84 -12.03 -13.47 -13.73
CA GLY A 84 -11.48 -12.15 -14.11
C GLY A 84 -10.54 -11.55 -13.05
N LEU A 85 -10.12 -10.33 -13.33
CA LEU A 85 -9.31 -9.53 -12.42
C LEU A 85 -10.20 -8.97 -11.29
N ILE A 86 -9.76 -9.18 -10.07
CA ILE A 86 -10.36 -8.63 -8.85
C ILE A 86 -9.40 -7.56 -8.33
N VAL A 87 -9.86 -6.32 -8.23
CA VAL A 87 -9.10 -5.22 -7.62
C VAL A 87 -9.65 -4.97 -6.23
N VAL A 88 -8.85 -5.21 -5.21
CA VAL A 88 -9.24 -4.98 -3.82
C VAL A 88 -8.64 -3.66 -3.34
N VAL A 89 -9.45 -2.82 -2.70
CA VAL A 89 -9.10 -1.46 -2.30
C VAL A 89 -9.40 -1.24 -0.82
N TYR A 90 -8.43 -0.70 -0.11
CA TYR A 90 -8.54 -0.34 1.30
C TYR A 90 -8.09 1.10 1.54
N GLU A 91 -8.85 1.83 2.33
CA GLU A 91 -8.51 3.15 2.84
C GLU A 91 -8.75 3.18 4.34
N SER A 92 -7.74 3.60 5.11
CA SER A 92 -7.88 3.75 6.56
C SER A 92 -8.60 5.05 6.93
N THR A 93 -9.18 5.07 8.13
CA THR A 93 -9.45 6.35 8.82
C THR A 93 -8.14 7.05 9.18
N PRO A 94 -8.17 8.36 9.51
CA PRO A 94 -6.97 9.09 9.94
C PRO A 94 -6.35 8.45 11.18
N SER A 95 -5.02 8.38 11.19
CA SER A 95 -4.22 8.02 12.35
C SER A 95 -3.31 9.18 12.75
N ILE A 96 -2.94 9.24 14.02
CA ILE A 96 -2.08 10.30 14.56
C ILE A 96 -0.77 9.68 15.06
N LEU A 97 0.34 10.22 14.60
CA LEU A 97 1.68 9.93 15.10
C LEU A 97 2.23 11.14 15.84
N THR A 98 2.87 10.92 16.98
CA THR A 98 3.56 11.98 17.73
C THR A 98 5.07 11.80 17.58
N TYR A 99 5.74 12.83 17.07
CA TYR A 99 7.19 12.87 16.99
C TYR A 99 7.79 13.47 18.26
N ASN A 100 8.41 12.64 19.06
CA ASN A 100 9.15 13.04 20.27
C ASN A 100 10.63 13.36 19.99
N SER A 101 11.07 13.23 18.73
CA SER A 101 12.43 13.50 18.27
C SER A 101 12.37 14.09 16.86
N TRP A 102 13.03 15.24 16.70
CA TRP A 102 13.22 15.86 15.39
C TRP A 102 14.00 14.96 14.43
N GLU A 103 15.01 14.27 14.94
CA GLU A 103 15.83 13.34 14.15
C GLU A 103 14.97 12.24 13.50
N LYS A 104 14.03 11.66 14.25
CA LYS A 104 13.11 10.63 13.71
C LYS A 104 12.26 11.19 12.58
N PHE A 105 11.75 12.40 12.72
CA PHE A 105 11.01 13.06 11.65
C PHE A 105 11.91 13.38 10.45
N ALA A 106 13.10 13.93 10.68
CA ALA A 106 14.05 14.23 9.61
C ALA A 106 14.44 12.97 8.82
N ASN A 107 14.71 11.88 9.50
CA ASN A 107 15.02 10.59 8.87
C ASN A 107 13.84 10.09 8.02
N PHE A 108 12.60 10.20 8.54
CA PHE A 108 11.40 9.81 7.81
C PHE A 108 11.22 10.62 6.53
N ILE A 109 11.25 11.97 6.61
CA ILE A 109 11.05 12.83 5.44
C ILE A 109 12.14 12.67 4.39
N ASN A 110 13.40 12.43 4.82
CA ASN A 110 14.49 12.14 3.89
C ASN A 110 14.28 10.78 3.19
N HIS A 111 13.93 9.74 3.95
CA HIS A 111 13.68 8.41 3.39
C HIS A 111 12.52 8.39 2.40
N LYS A 112 11.45 9.13 2.70
CA LYS A 112 10.23 9.19 1.86
C LYS A 112 10.28 10.31 0.81
N ASP A 113 11.42 10.97 0.63
CA ASP A 113 11.64 12.03 -0.37
C ASP A 113 10.64 13.18 -0.26
N PHE A 114 10.52 13.75 0.94
CA PHE A 114 9.72 14.95 1.23
C PHE A 114 10.62 16.17 1.50
N PRO A 115 11.32 16.73 0.48
CA PRO A 115 12.34 17.75 0.70
C PRO A 115 11.81 19.03 1.34
N ASP A 116 10.56 19.41 1.05
CA ASP A 116 9.96 20.64 1.56
C ASP A 116 9.36 20.51 2.97
N ALA A 117 9.22 19.30 3.49
CA ALA A 117 8.52 19.05 4.76
C ALA A 117 9.22 19.73 5.94
N LYS A 118 10.56 19.73 5.97
CA LYS A 118 11.35 20.39 7.01
C LYS A 118 11.12 21.90 7.03
N ASN A 119 11.24 22.55 5.87
CA ASN A 119 11.05 23.99 5.74
C ASN A 119 9.59 24.37 6.04
N SER A 120 8.64 23.61 5.54
CA SER A 120 7.21 23.81 5.83
C SER A 120 6.92 23.72 7.32
N HIS A 121 7.51 22.76 8.04
CA HIS A 121 7.35 22.60 9.48
C HIS A 121 7.90 23.83 10.24
N THR A 122 9.14 24.23 9.95
CA THR A 122 9.80 25.36 10.63
C THR A 122 9.16 26.71 10.31
N ASN A 123 8.76 26.95 9.08
CA ASN A 123 8.08 28.19 8.66
C ASN A 123 6.71 28.36 9.33
N ARG A 124 6.07 27.28 9.75
CA ARG A 124 4.82 27.30 10.54
C ARG A 124 5.07 27.54 12.04
N GLY A 125 6.32 27.69 12.48
CA GLY A 125 6.67 27.88 13.88
C GLY A 125 6.34 26.67 14.77
N LEU A 126 6.26 25.47 14.21
CA LEU A 126 5.92 24.28 14.96
C LEU A 126 7.10 23.80 15.83
N PRO A 127 6.81 23.18 17.00
CA PRO A 127 7.86 22.71 17.88
C PRO A 127 8.65 21.56 17.26
N LEU A 128 9.93 21.42 17.62
CA LEU A 128 10.77 20.32 17.15
C LEU A 128 10.56 19.00 17.92
N LYS A 129 9.71 19.02 18.97
CA LYS A 129 9.42 17.86 19.82
C LYS A 129 7.95 17.89 20.25
N GLY A 130 7.33 16.73 20.30
CA GLY A 130 5.94 16.58 20.76
C GLY A 130 4.90 17.02 19.72
N PHE A 131 5.29 17.29 18.48
CA PHE A 131 4.34 17.62 17.43
C PHE A 131 3.68 16.37 16.84
N LYS A 132 2.52 16.56 16.24
CA LYS A 132 1.69 15.50 15.70
C LYS A 132 1.61 15.57 14.19
N GLU A 133 1.61 14.41 13.57
CA GLU A 133 1.30 14.18 12.18
C GLU A 133 0.02 13.37 12.09
N GLN A 134 -0.89 13.79 11.20
CA GLN A 134 -2.03 12.99 10.81
C GLN A 134 -1.73 12.34 9.48
N TYR A 135 -1.99 11.04 9.35
CA TYR A 135 -1.78 10.29 8.13
C TYR A 135 -2.93 9.35 7.82
N HIS A 136 -3.09 9.03 6.55
CA HIS A 136 -3.99 8.02 6.03
C HIS A 136 -3.18 6.93 5.32
N ARG A 137 -3.78 5.76 5.19
CA ARG A 137 -3.19 4.66 4.43
C ARG A 137 -4.14 4.25 3.33
N TYR A 138 -3.57 4.10 2.13
CA TYR A 138 -4.26 3.67 0.93
C TYR A 138 -3.54 2.43 0.42
N SER A 139 -4.29 1.38 0.14
CA SER A 139 -3.70 0.15 -0.36
C SER A 139 -4.60 -0.49 -1.41
N LYS A 140 -3.99 -1.05 -2.44
CA LYS A 140 -4.66 -1.82 -3.49
C LYS A 140 -3.90 -3.11 -3.72
N THR A 141 -4.64 -4.16 -4.10
CA THR A 141 -4.04 -5.40 -4.58
C THR A 141 -4.85 -5.95 -5.74
N LEU A 142 -4.17 -6.68 -6.62
CA LEU A 142 -4.74 -7.36 -7.76
C LEU A 142 -4.76 -8.86 -7.46
N VAL A 143 -5.92 -9.48 -7.64
CA VAL A 143 -6.12 -10.92 -7.48
C VAL A 143 -6.80 -11.44 -8.74
N ALA A 144 -6.43 -12.62 -9.21
CA ALA A 144 -7.08 -13.22 -10.35
C ALA A 144 -8.02 -14.37 -9.93
N ARG A 145 -9.14 -14.49 -10.63
CA ARG A 145 -9.95 -15.71 -10.65
C ARG A 145 -9.95 -16.26 -12.08
N GLY A 146 -9.69 -17.57 -12.23
CA GLY A 146 -9.64 -18.20 -13.55
C GLY A 146 -8.62 -17.50 -14.48
N HIS A 147 -9.06 -17.05 -15.62
CA HIS A 147 -8.20 -16.41 -16.63
C HIS A 147 -7.64 -15.02 -16.20
N GLY A 148 -8.12 -14.41 -15.12
CA GLY A 148 -7.61 -13.13 -14.58
C GLY A 148 -7.76 -11.91 -15.50
N LYS A 149 -8.53 -11.98 -16.61
CA LYS A 149 -8.72 -10.86 -17.53
C LYS A 149 -9.43 -9.70 -16.88
N GLY A 150 -9.00 -8.49 -17.19
CA GLY A 150 -9.55 -7.25 -16.67
C GLY A 150 -8.48 -6.17 -16.56
N SER A 151 -8.86 -5.00 -16.10
CA SER A 151 -7.93 -3.88 -15.90
C SER A 151 -8.23 -3.17 -14.61
N ASP A 152 -7.18 -2.62 -14.01
CA ASP A 152 -7.30 -1.70 -12.88
C ASP A 152 -7.76 -0.32 -13.38
N ARG A 153 -8.24 0.51 -12.46
CA ARG A 153 -8.65 1.88 -12.73
C ARG A 153 -8.44 2.78 -11.51
N ASN A 154 -8.54 4.08 -11.72
CA ASN A 154 -8.57 5.05 -10.64
C ASN A 154 -9.92 4.98 -9.90
N PHE A 155 -9.89 4.79 -8.58
CA PHE A 155 -11.05 4.77 -7.68
C PHE A 155 -11.24 6.07 -6.93
N GLY A 156 -10.34 7.04 -7.12
CA GLY A 156 -10.43 8.35 -6.49
C GLY A 156 -9.88 8.42 -5.09
N LEU A 157 -8.97 7.53 -4.72
CA LEU A 157 -8.19 7.68 -3.49
C LEU A 157 -7.31 8.94 -3.59
N GLU A 158 -7.03 9.58 -2.47
CA GLU A 158 -6.21 10.81 -2.48
C GLU A 158 -4.81 10.55 -3.05
N THR A 159 -4.20 9.42 -2.69
CA THR A 159 -3.01 8.90 -3.37
C THR A 159 -3.29 7.48 -3.83
N GLU A 160 -2.97 7.17 -5.08
CA GLU A 160 -3.39 5.92 -5.68
C GLU A 160 -2.46 5.49 -6.82
N PHE A 161 -2.02 4.23 -6.76
CA PHE A 161 -1.46 3.58 -7.93
C PHE A 161 -2.57 2.94 -8.76
N VAL A 162 -2.48 3.14 -10.07
CA VAL A 162 -3.31 2.44 -11.06
C VAL A 162 -2.41 1.56 -11.89
N ALA A 163 -2.59 0.25 -11.80
CA ALA A 163 -1.85 -0.71 -12.60
C ALA A 163 -2.23 -0.54 -14.08
N GLN A 164 -1.23 -0.31 -14.94
CA GLN A 164 -1.38 -0.25 -16.39
C GLN A 164 -1.09 -1.60 -17.04
N THR A 165 -0.45 -2.49 -16.29
CA THR A 165 -0.16 -3.88 -16.67
C THR A 165 -0.96 -4.81 -15.75
N ASN A 166 -1.66 -5.76 -16.34
CA ASN A 166 -2.30 -6.85 -15.61
C ASN A 166 -1.31 -8.01 -15.49
N PRO A 167 -0.80 -8.34 -14.28
CA PRO A 167 0.27 -9.32 -14.12
C PRO A 167 -0.16 -10.77 -14.46
N TYR A 168 -1.44 -11.01 -14.71
CA TYR A 168 -1.99 -12.34 -14.97
C TYR A 168 -2.16 -12.65 -16.46
N VAL A 169 -2.20 -11.63 -17.32
CA VAL A 169 -2.50 -11.81 -18.75
C VAL A 169 -1.60 -11.02 -19.69
N ASP A 170 -0.95 -9.95 -19.20
CA ASP A 170 -0.08 -9.12 -20.02
C ASP A 170 1.35 -9.70 -20.02
N ASP A 171 2.09 -9.39 -21.08
CA ASP A 171 3.51 -9.68 -21.15
C ASP A 171 4.30 -8.79 -20.17
N LEU A 172 5.08 -9.43 -19.29
CA LEU A 172 5.91 -8.76 -18.29
C LEU A 172 7.37 -8.59 -18.72
N GLU A 173 7.77 -8.95 -19.94
CA GLU A 173 9.15 -8.75 -20.41
C GLU A 173 9.58 -7.28 -20.38
N ALA A 174 8.64 -6.36 -20.64
CA ALA A 174 8.85 -4.91 -20.54
C ALA A 174 8.64 -4.35 -19.10
N GLY A 175 8.43 -5.23 -18.12
CA GLY A 175 8.16 -4.88 -16.72
C GLY A 175 6.69 -4.59 -16.40
N PHE A 176 6.40 -4.51 -15.11
CA PHE A 176 5.11 -4.08 -14.60
C PHE A 176 5.02 -2.55 -14.61
N ARG A 177 3.98 -1.99 -15.19
CA ARG A 177 3.78 -0.54 -15.29
C ARG A 177 2.61 -0.10 -14.43
N ALA A 178 2.81 1.03 -13.73
CA ALA A 178 1.76 1.65 -12.92
C ALA A 178 1.79 3.17 -13.10
N GLN A 179 0.67 3.82 -12.78
CA GLN A 179 0.56 5.26 -12.75
C GLN A 179 0.16 5.72 -11.34
N LEU A 180 0.94 6.63 -10.77
CA LEU A 180 0.67 7.23 -9.47
C LEU A 180 -0.17 8.48 -9.65
N TRP A 181 -1.25 8.57 -8.88
CA TRP A 181 -2.13 9.72 -8.77
C TRP A 181 -2.03 10.36 -7.39
N TYR A 182 -2.21 11.69 -7.35
CA TYR A 182 -2.39 12.44 -6.12
C TYR A 182 -3.55 13.42 -6.32
N GLY A 183 -4.60 13.27 -5.54
CA GLY A 183 -5.86 13.92 -5.80
C GLY A 183 -6.39 13.50 -7.17
N LYS A 184 -6.66 14.47 -8.04
CA LYS A 184 -7.19 14.22 -9.39
C LYS A 184 -6.15 14.33 -10.50
N LYS A 185 -4.85 14.35 -10.16
CA LYS A 185 -3.76 14.56 -11.12
C LYS A 185 -2.70 13.47 -11.01
N PRO A 186 -2.06 13.08 -12.14
CA PRO A 186 -0.87 12.27 -12.11
C PRO A 186 0.22 12.92 -11.25
N ARG A 187 0.85 12.16 -10.37
CA ARG A 187 1.92 12.64 -9.49
C ARG A 187 3.27 12.43 -10.16
N LYS A 188 3.80 13.49 -10.75
CA LYS A 188 5.11 13.50 -11.42
C LYS A 188 6.26 13.58 -10.41
N ASN A 189 7.42 13.08 -10.82
CA ASN A 189 8.69 13.18 -10.09
C ASN A 189 8.60 12.71 -8.62
N ALA A 190 7.75 11.72 -8.34
CA ALA A 190 7.63 11.12 -7.02
C ALA A 190 8.52 9.89 -6.91
N GLN A 191 9.20 9.74 -5.77
CA GLN A 191 9.88 8.50 -5.44
C GLN A 191 8.87 7.38 -5.23
N VAL A 192 9.14 6.24 -5.86
CA VAL A 192 8.39 4.99 -5.69
C VAL A 192 9.34 3.94 -5.16
N GLU A 193 9.02 3.39 -4.01
CA GLU A 193 9.78 2.30 -3.40
C GLU A 193 9.16 0.97 -3.84
N ILE A 194 9.97 0.13 -4.47
CA ILE A 194 9.57 -1.16 -5.02
C ILE A 194 10.14 -2.26 -4.13
N PHE A 195 9.28 -3.18 -3.73
CA PHE A 195 9.65 -4.38 -3.02
C PHE A 195 9.37 -5.59 -3.89
N GLU A 196 10.38 -6.36 -4.19
CA GLU A 196 10.25 -7.65 -4.88
C GLU A 196 10.56 -8.77 -3.91
N ARG A 197 9.66 -9.74 -3.83
CA ARG A 197 9.85 -10.94 -3.03
C ARG A 197 9.90 -12.15 -3.95
N ASP A 198 11.01 -12.86 -3.89
CA ASP A 198 11.16 -14.11 -4.63
C ASP A 198 10.34 -15.25 -4.00
N PRO A 199 10.23 -16.41 -4.69
CA PRO A 199 9.52 -17.58 -4.15
C PRO A 199 10.13 -18.12 -2.85
N GLU A 200 11.43 -17.92 -2.62
CA GLU A 200 12.16 -18.34 -1.42
C GLU A 200 11.96 -17.36 -0.25
N GLY A 201 11.31 -16.21 -0.51
CA GLY A 201 10.96 -15.20 0.49
C GLY A 201 12.03 -14.14 0.71
N ALA A 202 13.11 -14.11 -0.08
CA ALA A 202 14.06 -13.01 -0.05
C ALA A 202 13.43 -11.75 -0.68
N VAL A 203 13.71 -10.58 -0.10
CA VAL A 203 13.14 -9.31 -0.53
C VAL A 203 14.25 -8.38 -0.99
N VAL A 204 14.11 -7.89 -2.20
CA VAL A 204 14.93 -6.81 -2.76
C VAL A 204 14.12 -5.53 -2.78
N THR A 205 14.76 -4.41 -2.42
CA THR A 205 14.14 -3.09 -2.44
C THR A 205 14.94 -2.17 -3.34
N PHE A 206 14.25 -1.47 -4.24
CA PHE A 206 14.85 -0.45 -5.08
C PHE A 206 13.88 0.74 -5.26
N TYR A 207 14.39 1.83 -5.81
CA TYR A 207 13.65 3.07 -5.96
C TYR A 207 13.57 3.46 -7.42
N LEU A 208 12.37 3.82 -7.85
CA LEU A 208 12.12 4.43 -9.14
C LEU A 208 11.55 5.83 -8.95
N ARG A 209 11.44 6.58 -10.03
CA ARG A 209 10.84 7.91 -10.01
C ARG A 209 9.81 8.01 -11.12
N THR A 210 8.63 8.52 -10.77
CA THR A 210 7.57 8.71 -11.76
C THR A 210 7.95 9.75 -12.81
N ASP A 211 7.56 9.50 -14.04
CA ASP A 211 7.71 10.43 -15.16
C ASP A 211 6.78 11.65 -15.06
N LEU A 212 6.73 12.49 -16.11
CA LEU A 212 5.86 13.68 -16.19
C LEU A 212 4.36 13.34 -16.17
N HIS A 213 4.02 12.10 -16.46
CA HIS A 213 2.65 11.58 -16.45
C HIS A 213 2.35 10.72 -15.23
N GLY A 214 3.24 10.72 -14.21
CA GLY A 214 3.10 9.90 -13.01
C GLY A 214 3.32 8.40 -13.22
N ARG A 215 3.96 7.98 -14.32
CA ARG A 215 4.17 6.57 -14.67
C ARG A 215 5.50 6.06 -14.14
N VAL A 216 5.50 4.81 -13.79
CA VAL A 216 6.66 4.05 -13.35
C VAL A 216 6.55 2.64 -13.90
#